data_8674eb6b4989ab1a881cbf8256b7e620
#
_entry.id   8674eb6b4989ab1a881cbf8256b7e620
#
_cell.length_a   1.000
_cell.length_b   1.000
_cell.length_c   1.000
_cell.angle_alpha   90.00
_cell.angle_beta   90.00
_cell.angle_gamma   90.00
#
_symmetry.space_group_name_H-M   'P 1'
#
loop_
_entity.id
_entity.type
_entity.pdbx_description
1 polymer ?
#
loop_
_entity_poly.entity_id
_entity_poly.type
_entity_poly.pdbx_seq_one_letter_code
_entity_poly.pdbx_strand_id
1 'polypeptide(L)'
;IMGFPGSTSRYLTESEVRLRMEATNVPRIEVREARQNVLRKEMAASDKVRIQYASKFAGSSNYWKNSIGMNKAIVDNKVLETKAEQESRFAQYAKEKGNADYEKVVGQIDEYVKRVMPIQTRNTYFSETFRSGIEFSAPQAAFDELKTALQKNNKKDIAKALETLKKEFANIHNKDYDHEVDRKVAKVLIPLYASKVSAEALPDFYQTVQKQFNGDYNAYVDALYDNSIFASEKNFDAFMANPTVEAIDKDLAVQYTIARNAKYKELADQLSNARGDINLLHKTYVRGLCEMYAPTPKAPDANFTLRLTYGNVKSYDPKDGIHYKYYTTLKGVMEKEDPNNPEFVVPAKLKELYASKNFGRYALPNGEMPACFLTTNDIT
;
A
#
# COMPACT_ATOMS: atom_id res chain seq x y z
N ILE A 1 28.35 3.17 1.25
CA ILE A 1 27.12 3.48 2.00
C ILE A 1 26.88 2.36 3.01
N MET A 2 26.63 2.74 4.24
CA MET A 2 26.31 1.80 5.33
C MET A 2 24.93 2.13 5.88
N GLY A 3 24.08 1.15 6.01
CA GLY A 3 22.71 1.36 6.45
C GLY A 3 21.90 0.08 6.65
N PHE A 4 20.63 0.25 6.93
CA PHE A 4 19.67 -0.83 7.11
C PHE A 4 18.72 -0.85 5.90
N PRO A 5 19.11 -1.48 4.77
CA PRO A 5 18.19 -1.65 3.66
C PRO A 5 17.05 -2.55 4.12
N GLY A 6 15.82 -2.20 3.84
CA GLY A 6 14.64 -2.95 4.29
C GLY A 6 14.72 -4.46 4.01
N SER A 7 13.79 -4.99 3.27
CA SER A 7 13.79 -6.39 2.82
C SER A 7 13.90 -6.49 1.30
N THR A 8 14.58 -7.52 0.82
CA THR A 8 14.65 -7.87 -0.60
C THR A 8 14.01 -9.23 -0.85
N SER A 9 13.75 -9.55 -2.11
CA SER A 9 13.13 -10.81 -2.53
C SER A 9 13.85 -11.33 -3.77
N ARG A 10 15.14 -11.66 -3.64
CA ARG A 10 16.00 -12.13 -4.75
C ARG A 10 15.65 -13.54 -5.21
N TYR A 11 15.14 -14.37 -4.29
CA TYR A 11 14.98 -15.81 -4.48
C TYR A 11 13.54 -16.24 -4.71
N LEU A 12 12.64 -15.33 -5.06
CA LEU A 12 11.30 -15.70 -5.50
C LEU A 12 11.35 -16.52 -6.79
N THR A 13 10.45 -17.49 -6.91
CA THR A 13 10.17 -18.20 -8.17
C THR A 13 9.43 -17.31 -9.16
N GLU A 14 9.31 -17.76 -10.41
CA GLU A 14 8.53 -17.06 -11.44
C GLU A 14 7.08 -16.85 -10.97
N SER A 15 6.45 -17.90 -10.47
CA SER A 15 5.07 -17.86 -10.00
C SER A 15 4.87 -16.90 -8.80
N GLU A 16 5.85 -16.79 -7.90
CA GLU A 16 5.80 -15.83 -6.79
C GLU A 16 5.99 -14.38 -7.23
N VAL A 17 6.84 -14.14 -8.23
CA VAL A 17 6.94 -12.81 -8.86
C VAL A 17 5.61 -12.43 -9.49
N ARG A 18 4.95 -13.36 -10.19
CA ARG A 18 3.61 -13.18 -10.75
C ARG A 18 2.56 -12.91 -9.66
N LEU A 19 2.58 -13.67 -8.57
CA LEU A 19 1.73 -13.41 -7.40
C LEU A 19 1.91 -11.97 -6.88
N ARG A 20 3.14 -11.48 -6.80
CA ARG A 20 3.43 -10.10 -6.39
C ARG A 20 2.86 -9.09 -7.36
N MET A 21 3.04 -9.31 -8.66
CA MET A 21 2.53 -8.41 -9.70
C MET A 21 1.00 -8.33 -9.71
N GLU A 22 0.34 -9.49 -9.74
CA GLU A 22 -1.09 -9.59 -10.00
C GLU A 22 -1.94 -9.45 -8.72
N ALA A 23 -1.56 -10.13 -7.64
CA ALA A 23 -2.36 -10.18 -6.43
C ALA A 23 -2.03 -9.06 -5.42
N THR A 24 -0.89 -8.38 -5.58
CA THR A 24 -0.51 -7.29 -4.68
C THR A 24 -0.43 -5.95 -5.40
N ASN A 25 0.36 -5.86 -6.48
CA ASN A 25 0.62 -4.57 -7.12
C ASN A 25 -0.59 -4.07 -7.91
N VAL A 26 -1.28 -4.91 -8.69
CA VAL A 26 -2.46 -4.51 -9.48
C VAL A 26 -3.57 -3.96 -8.60
N PRO A 27 -4.06 -4.68 -7.55
CA PRO A 27 -5.08 -4.13 -6.66
C PRO A 27 -4.65 -2.83 -5.98
N ARG A 28 -3.40 -2.73 -5.56
CA ARG A 28 -2.84 -1.51 -4.96
C ARG A 28 -2.82 -0.34 -5.92
N ILE A 29 -2.41 -0.57 -7.18
CA ILE A 29 -2.39 0.47 -8.20
C ILE A 29 -3.80 1.01 -8.42
N GLU A 30 -4.76 0.15 -8.66
CA GLU A 30 -6.14 0.54 -8.97
C GLU A 30 -6.82 1.32 -7.83
N VAL A 31 -6.75 0.79 -6.61
CA VAL A 31 -7.40 1.44 -5.45
C VAL A 31 -6.72 2.75 -5.10
N ARG A 32 -5.39 2.79 -5.10
CA ARG A 32 -4.67 4.02 -4.79
C ARG A 32 -4.82 5.08 -5.89
N GLU A 33 -4.83 4.69 -7.15
CA GLU A 33 -5.10 5.62 -8.24
C GLU A 33 -6.47 6.29 -8.09
N ALA A 34 -7.51 5.51 -7.83
CA ALA A 34 -8.85 6.02 -7.60
C ALA A 34 -8.89 7.01 -6.41
N ARG A 35 -8.27 6.66 -5.28
CA ARG A 35 -8.13 7.55 -4.12
C ARG A 35 -7.33 8.81 -4.43
N GLN A 36 -6.17 8.66 -5.07
CA GLN A 36 -5.28 9.77 -5.40
C GLN A 36 -5.95 10.80 -6.33
N ASN A 37 -6.78 10.35 -7.25
CA ASN A 37 -7.52 11.23 -8.14
C ASN A 37 -8.49 12.13 -7.37
N VAL A 38 -9.18 11.60 -6.35
CA VAL A 38 -10.01 12.40 -5.44
C VAL A 38 -9.15 13.38 -4.65
N LEU A 39 -8.12 12.88 -3.96
CA LEU A 39 -7.27 13.72 -3.11
C LEU A 39 -6.58 14.84 -3.89
N ARG A 40 -6.07 14.56 -5.09
CA ARG A 40 -5.41 15.56 -5.95
C ARG A 40 -6.36 16.71 -6.30
N LYS A 41 -7.62 16.38 -6.62
CA LYS A 41 -8.64 17.37 -6.94
C LYS A 41 -8.97 18.24 -5.72
N GLU A 42 -9.19 17.65 -4.57
CA GLU A 42 -9.55 18.36 -3.35
C GLU A 42 -8.39 19.19 -2.79
N MET A 43 -7.16 18.66 -2.85
CA MET A 43 -5.94 19.38 -2.47
C MET A 43 -5.65 20.58 -3.39
N ALA A 44 -6.00 20.49 -4.68
CA ALA A 44 -5.87 21.62 -5.61
C ALA A 44 -6.93 22.70 -5.37
N ALA A 45 -8.09 22.33 -4.85
CA ALA A 45 -9.18 23.26 -4.56
C ALA A 45 -9.06 24.00 -3.23
N SER A 46 -8.25 23.48 -2.26
CA SER A 46 -8.17 24.03 -0.91
C SER A 46 -6.78 23.86 -0.31
N ASP A 47 -6.15 24.97 0.07
CA ASP A 47 -4.89 24.97 0.80
C ASP A 47 -4.98 24.26 2.15
N LYS A 48 -6.11 24.40 2.85
CA LYS A 48 -6.35 23.66 4.10
C LYS A 48 -6.28 22.16 3.85
N VAL A 49 -7.02 21.64 2.88
CA VAL A 49 -7.02 20.22 2.53
C VAL A 49 -5.64 19.78 2.06
N ARG A 50 -4.96 20.61 1.28
CA ARG A 50 -3.59 20.31 0.82
C ARG A 50 -2.63 20.11 1.99
N ILE A 51 -2.70 20.93 3.02
CA ILE A 51 -1.87 20.79 4.22
C ILE A 51 -2.26 19.54 5.01
N GLN A 52 -3.55 19.30 5.23
CA GLN A 52 -4.06 18.12 5.96
C GLN A 52 -3.65 16.79 5.31
N TYR A 53 -3.72 16.72 3.97
CA TYR A 53 -3.52 15.47 3.24
C TYR A 53 -2.12 15.31 2.64
N ALA A 54 -1.23 16.31 2.69
CA ALA A 54 0.09 16.25 2.07
C ALA A 54 0.90 15.00 2.45
N SER A 55 0.98 14.69 3.74
CA SER A 55 1.71 13.50 4.25
C SER A 55 1.03 12.20 3.85
N LYS A 56 -0.29 12.12 3.98
CA LYS A 56 -1.10 10.94 3.60
C LYS A 56 -1.00 10.67 2.10
N PHE A 57 -1.08 11.74 1.29
CA PHE A 57 -0.92 11.67 -0.16
C PHE A 57 0.48 11.20 -0.56
N ALA A 58 1.54 11.77 0.03
CA ALA A 58 2.92 11.39 -0.25
C ALA A 58 3.17 9.92 0.11
N GLY A 59 2.75 9.48 1.31
CA GLY A 59 2.87 8.09 1.73
C GLY A 59 2.13 7.12 0.81
N SER A 60 0.89 7.46 0.44
CA SER A 60 0.10 6.65 -0.50
C SER A 60 0.75 6.61 -1.89
N SER A 61 1.24 7.75 -2.40
CA SER A 61 1.93 7.86 -3.70
C SER A 61 3.20 7.02 -3.75
N ASN A 62 3.96 6.95 -2.67
CA ASN A 62 5.17 6.14 -2.60
C ASN A 62 4.88 4.67 -2.93
N TYR A 63 3.89 4.06 -2.26
CA TYR A 63 3.52 2.66 -2.53
C TYR A 63 2.88 2.47 -3.91
N TRP A 64 2.08 3.43 -4.37
CA TRP A 64 1.44 3.41 -5.68
C TRP A 64 2.47 3.43 -6.81
N LYS A 65 3.38 4.41 -6.78
CA LYS A 65 4.47 4.54 -7.77
C LYS A 65 5.45 3.36 -7.72
N ASN A 66 5.76 2.87 -6.52
CA ASN A 66 6.58 1.67 -6.36
C ASN A 66 5.95 0.46 -7.05
N SER A 67 4.64 0.25 -6.89
CA SER A 67 3.93 -0.88 -7.52
C SER A 67 3.89 -0.75 -9.04
N ILE A 68 3.65 0.45 -9.58
CA ILE A 68 3.70 0.72 -11.04
C ILE A 68 5.12 0.47 -11.57
N GLY A 69 6.13 1.07 -10.95
CA GLY A 69 7.53 0.95 -11.35
C GLY A 69 8.02 -0.49 -11.27
N MET A 70 7.64 -1.23 -10.23
CA MET A 70 8.00 -2.64 -10.06
C MET A 70 7.40 -3.49 -11.19
N ASN A 71 6.10 -3.38 -11.48
CA ASN A 71 5.48 -4.15 -12.55
C ASN A 71 6.10 -3.81 -13.91
N LYS A 72 6.34 -2.53 -14.17
CA LYS A 72 7.02 -2.11 -15.40
C LYS A 72 8.45 -2.68 -15.49
N ALA A 73 9.23 -2.59 -14.42
CA ALA A 73 10.60 -3.11 -14.41
C ALA A 73 10.67 -4.64 -14.58
N ILE A 74 9.73 -5.38 -14.00
CA ILE A 74 9.65 -6.84 -14.17
C ILE A 74 9.44 -7.20 -15.63
N VAL A 75 8.54 -6.48 -16.32
CA VAL A 75 8.26 -6.70 -17.75
C VAL A 75 9.44 -6.26 -18.63
N ASP A 76 9.91 -5.02 -18.45
CA ASP A 76 10.98 -4.43 -19.30
C ASP A 76 12.29 -5.23 -19.22
N ASN A 77 12.61 -5.79 -18.04
CA ASN A 77 13.81 -6.59 -17.83
C ASN A 77 13.61 -8.09 -17.97
N LYS A 78 12.45 -8.53 -18.45
CA LYS A 78 12.13 -9.95 -18.65
C LYS A 78 12.43 -10.82 -17.42
N VAL A 79 12.00 -10.32 -16.24
CA VAL A 79 12.31 -10.99 -14.97
C VAL A 79 11.63 -12.35 -14.88
N LEU A 80 10.39 -12.48 -15.39
CA LEU A 80 9.65 -13.74 -15.38
C LEU A 80 10.37 -14.80 -16.22
N GLU A 81 10.81 -14.45 -17.43
CA GLU A 81 11.56 -15.32 -18.31
C GLU A 81 12.90 -15.76 -17.68
N THR A 82 13.62 -14.80 -17.09
CA THR A 82 14.88 -15.09 -16.40
C THR A 82 14.69 -16.06 -15.23
N LYS A 83 13.58 -15.92 -14.49
CA LYS A 83 13.22 -16.84 -13.39
C LYS A 83 12.86 -18.22 -13.92
N ALA A 84 12.04 -18.31 -14.96
CA ALA A 84 11.67 -19.58 -15.60
C ALA A 84 12.91 -20.33 -16.13
N GLU A 85 13.86 -19.62 -16.75
CA GLU A 85 15.14 -20.21 -17.18
C GLU A 85 15.99 -20.72 -16.00
N GLN A 86 16.01 -19.96 -14.89
CA GLN A 86 16.69 -20.38 -13.67
C GLN A 86 16.06 -21.66 -13.10
N GLU A 87 14.75 -21.74 -13.07
CA GLU A 87 13.99 -22.88 -12.58
C GLU A 87 14.20 -24.12 -13.47
N SER A 88 14.26 -23.94 -14.79
CA SER A 88 14.58 -25.01 -15.75
C SER A 88 15.98 -25.59 -15.49
N ARG A 89 16.98 -24.74 -15.29
CA ARG A 89 18.34 -25.15 -14.93
C ARG A 89 18.38 -25.84 -13.56
N PHE A 90 17.60 -25.34 -12.61
CA PHE A 90 17.50 -25.96 -11.29
C PHE A 90 16.85 -27.35 -11.35
N ALA A 91 15.81 -27.53 -12.16
CA ALA A 91 15.18 -28.83 -12.36
C ALA A 91 16.14 -29.87 -12.98
N GLN A 92 16.99 -29.44 -13.92
CA GLN A 92 18.03 -30.30 -14.48
C GLN A 92 19.07 -30.68 -13.41
N TYR A 93 19.58 -29.69 -12.64
CA TYR A 93 20.51 -29.93 -11.56
C TYR A 93 19.93 -30.89 -10.50
N ALA A 94 18.66 -30.74 -10.13
CA ALA A 94 17.98 -31.59 -9.17
C ALA A 94 17.95 -33.06 -9.60
N LYS A 95 17.67 -33.31 -10.89
CA LYS A 95 17.69 -34.66 -11.49
C LYS A 95 19.09 -35.24 -11.51
N GLU A 96 20.10 -34.49 -11.96
CA GLU A 96 21.49 -34.94 -11.97
C GLU A 96 22.00 -35.25 -10.56
N LYS A 97 21.53 -34.51 -9.57
CA LYS A 97 21.85 -34.73 -8.15
C LYS A 97 21.11 -35.94 -7.54
N GLY A 98 19.99 -36.36 -8.14
CA GLY A 98 19.08 -37.38 -7.59
C GLY A 98 18.41 -36.95 -6.29
N ASN A 99 18.12 -35.67 -6.10
CA ASN A 99 17.53 -35.15 -4.89
C ASN A 99 16.02 -34.91 -5.09
N ALA A 100 15.22 -35.82 -4.55
CA ALA A 100 13.75 -35.81 -4.70
C ALA A 100 13.07 -34.55 -4.12
N ASP A 101 13.65 -33.92 -3.11
CA ASP A 101 13.10 -32.70 -2.52
C ASP A 101 13.33 -31.51 -3.47
N TYR A 102 14.50 -31.44 -4.11
CA TYR A 102 14.80 -30.41 -5.10
C TYR A 102 13.95 -30.56 -6.36
N GLU A 103 13.71 -31.80 -6.80
CA GLU A 103 12.86 -32.07 -7.98
C GLU A 103 11.41 -31.58 -7.80
N LYS A 104 10.90 -31.61 -6.58
CA LYS A 104 9.49 -31.27 -6.26
C LYS A 104 9.27 -29.84 -5.84
N VAL A 105 10.27 -29.16 -5.29
CA VAL A 105 10.08 -27.91 -4.54
C VAL A 105 9.48 -26.77 -5.36
N VAL A 106 9.90 -26.59 -6.61
CA VAL A 106 9.35 -25.53 -7.49
C VAL A 106 7.86 -25.80 -7.77
N GLY A 107 7.51 -27.04 -8.13
CA GLY A 107 6.11 -27.42 -8.32
C GLY A 107 5.24 -27.25 -7.07
N GLN A 108 5.80 -27.50 -5.88
CA GLN A 108 5.09 -27.25 -4.62
C GLN A 108 4.89 -25.76 -4.34
N ILE A 109 5.86 -24.92 -4.71
CA ILE A 109 5.71 -23.46 -4.64
C ILE A 109 4.65 -22.97 -5.64
N ASP A 110 4.60 -23.53 -6.84
CA ASP A 110 3.56 -23.19 -7.83
C ASP A 110 2.16 -23.57 -7.36
N GLU A 111 1.99 -24.72 -6.73
CA GLU A 111 0.73 -25.12 -6.12
C GLU A 111 0.32 -24.18 -4.96
N TYR A 112 1.28 -23.77 -4.15
CA TYR A 112 1.08 -22.76 -3.14
C TYR A 112 0.58 -21.45 -3.75
N VAL A 113 1.26 -20.95 -4.79
CA VAL A 113 0.87 -19.69 -5.47
C VAL A 113 -0.53 -19.78 -6.05
N LYS A 114 -0.86 -20.87 -6.75
CA LYS A 114 -2.22 -21.10 -7.30
C LYS A 114 -3.29 -21.02 -6.20
N ARG A 115 -3.03 -21.59 -5.05
CA ARG A 115 -3.96 -21.58 -3.91
C ARG A 115 -4.08 -20.19 -3.27
N VAL A 116 -2.97 -19.48 -3.11
CA VAL A 116 -2.91 -18.22 -2.38
C VAL A 116 -3.34 -17.02 -3.23
N MET A 117 -3.08 -17.02 -4.53
CA MET A 117 -3.29 -15.88 -5.42
C MET A 117 -4.71 -15.28 -5.34
N PRO A 118 -5.81 -16.04 -5.46
CA PRO A 118 -7.16 -15.46 -5.39
C PRO A 118 -7.47 -14.90 -4.00
N ILE A 119 -6.96 -15.52 -2.94
CA ILE A 119 -7.16 -15.07 -1.56
C ILE A 119 -6.36 -13.78 -1.30
N GLN A 120 -5.10 -13.74 -1.73
CA GLN A 120 -4.24 -12.57 -1.62
C GLN A 120 -4.82 -11.38 -2.39
N THR A 121 -5.35 -11.59 -3.59
CA THR A 121 -6.00 -10.56 -4.40
C THR A 121 -7.15 -9.90 -3.65
N ARG A 122 -8.09 -10.71 -3.12
CA ARG A 122 -9.22 -10.21 -2.33
C ARG A 122 -8.77 -9.46 -1.08
N ASN A 123 -7.79 -10.01 -0.36
CA ASN A 123 -7.25 -9.38 0.85
C ASN A 123 -6.55 -8.06 0.53
N THR A 124 -5.85 -7.96 -0.60
CA THR A 124 -5.20 -6.71 -1.01
C THR A 124 -6.23 -5.64 -1.37
N TYR A 125 -7.25 -5.96 -2.18
CA TYR A 125 -8.34 -5.03 -2.46
C TYR A 125 -9.02 -4.55 -1.18
N PHE A 126 -9.32 -5.48 -0.27
CA PHE A 126 -9.91 -5.13 1.02
C PHE A 126 -9.05 -4.17 1.83
N SER A 127 -7.78 -4.50 2.00
CA SER A 127 -6.86 -3.71 2.82
C SER A 127 -6.58 -2.34 2.23
N GLU A 128 -6.42 -2.24 0.92
CA GLU A 128 -6.20 -0.96 0.24
C GLU A 128 -7.46 -0.08 0.28
N THR A 129 -8.66 -0.67 0.21
CA THR A 129 -9.94 0.07 0.28
C THR A 129 -10.29 0.50 1.70
N PHE A 130 -10.34 -0.44 2.65
CA PHE A 130 -10.96 -0.23 3.96
C PHE A 130 -9.99 0.03 5.10
N ARG A 131 -8.70 -0.20 4.93
CA ARG A 131 -7.69 0.05 5.95
C ARG A 131 -6.74 1.19 5.58
N SER A 132 -6.48 1.37 4.29
CA SER A 132 -5.56 2.40 3.78
C SER A 132 -6.27 3.49 2.98
N GLY A 133 -7.50 3.23 2.54
CA GLY A 133 -8.27 4.10 1.67
C GLY A 133 -9.22 5.01 2.43
N ILE A 134 -10.26 4.43 3.03
CA ILE A 134 -11.32 5.12 3.79
C ILE A 134 -10.88 5.29 5.23
N GLU A 135 -10.96 6.51 5.75
CA GLU A 135 -10.51 6.83 7.10
C GLU A 135 -11.63 6.74 8.14
N PHE A 136 -12.87 7.09 7.76
CA PHE A 136 -14.01 7.12 8.66
C PHE A 136 -14.37 5.72 9.17
N SER A 137 -14.50 5.60 10.48
CA SER A 137 -14.98 4.39 11.14
C SER A 137 -15.40 4.68 12.57
N ALA A 138 -16.34 3.91 13.10
CA ALA A 138 -16.70 3.99 14.53
C ALA A 138 -15.71 3.19 15.39
N PRO A 139 -15.42 3.61 16.63
CA PRO A 139 -14.57 2.87 17.56
C PRO A 139 -15.33 1.68 18.15
N GLN A 140 -15.37 0.54 17.45
CA GLN A 140 -16.17 -0.63 17.83
C GLN A 140 -15.97 -1.05 19.28
N ALA A 141 -14.72 -1.20 19.75
CA ALA A 141 -14.43 -1.66 21.11
C ALA A 141 -15.05 -0.74 22.19
N ALA A 142 -14.99 0.58 21.97
CA ALA A 142 -15.57 1.55 22.92
C ALA A 142 -17.11 1.48 22.93
N PHE A 143 -17.74 1.25 21.77
CA PHE A 143 -19.18 1.03 21.71
C PHE A 143 -19.60 -0.31 22.34
N ASP A 144 -18.84 -1.38 22.18
CA ASP A 144 -19.10 -2.68 22.80
C ASP A 144 -19.00 -2.58 24.34
N GLU A 145 -18.01 -1.84 24.87
CA GLU A 145 -17.90 -1.54 26.30
C GLU A 145 -19.11 -0.75 26.79
N LEU A 146 -19.52 0.30 26.06
CA LEU A 146 -20.69 1.11 26.45
C LEU A 146 -21.99 0.28 26.42
N LYS A 147 -22.20 -0.54 25.38
CA LYS A 147 -23.36 -1.44 25.30
C LYS A 147 -23.43 -2.36 26.51
N THR A 148 -22.30 -2.99 26.85
CA THR A 148 -22.21 -3.87 28.02
C THR A 148 -22.53 -3.13 29.33
N ALA A 149 -22.03 -1.92 29.50
CA ALA A 149 -22.29 -1.12 30.68
C ALA A 149 -23.77 -0.66 30.81
N LEU A 150 -24.37 -0.27 29.66
CA LEU A 150 -25.79 0.10 29.58
C LEU A 150 -26.70 -1.09 29.91
N GLN A 151 -26.43 -2.27 29.35
CA GLN A 151 -27.20 -3.51 29.63
C GLN A 151 -27.15 -3.90 31.11
N LYS A 152 -26.01 -3.67 31.77
CA LYS A 152 -25.83 -3.92 33.22
C LYS A 152 -26.33 -2.79 34.11
N ASN A 153 -26.75 -1.68 33.51
CA ASN A 153 -27.12 -0.44 34.22
C ASN A 153 -26.04 0.04 35.24
N ASN A 154 -24.76 -0.17 34.88
CA ASN A 154 -23.64 0.21 35.74
C ASN A 154 -23.18 1.64 35.44
N LYS A 155 -23.63 2.59 36.29
CA LYS A 155 -23.33 4.03 36.12
C LYS A 155 -21.85 4.35 36.01
N LYS A 156 -20.98 3.66 36.78
CA LYS A 156 -19.52 3.91 36.78
C LYS A 156 -18.90 3.49 35.45
N ASP A 157 -19.27 2.31 34.95
CA ASP A 157 -18.75 1.79 33.69
C ASP A 157 -19.32 2.56 32.48
N ILE A 158 -20.59 3.02 32.57
CA ILE A 158 -21.17 3.93 31.58
C ILE A 158 -20.36 5.22 31.50
N ALA A 159 -20.10 5.88 32.61
CA ALA A 159 -19.33 7.13 32.62
C ALA A 159 -17.92 6.94 32.05
N LYS A 160 -17.25 5.83 32.39
CA LYS A 160 -15.92 5.50 31.85
C LYS A 160 -15.97 5.26 30.32
N ALA A 161 -16.94 4.51 29.84
CA ALA A 161 -17.08 4.23 28.40
C ALA A 161 -17.40 5.49 27.60
N LEU A 162 -18.23 6.38 28.12
CA LEU A 162 -18.51 7.68 27.49
C LEU A 162 -17.26 8.57 27.42
N GLU A 163 -16.42 8.56 28.44
CA GLU A 163 -15.13 9.29 28.41
C GLU A 163 -14.18 8.70 27.36
N THR A 164 -14.17 7.40 27.20
CA THR A 164 -13.42 6.73 26.12
C THR A 164 -13.94 7.17 24.75
N LEU A 165 -15.26 7.19 24.54
CA LEU A 165 -15.85 7.65 23.27
C LEU A 165 -15.51 9.11 22.93
N LYS A 166 -15.45 10.01 23.94
CA LYS A 166 -14.99 11.40 23.72
C LYS A 166 -13.57 11.47 23.18
N LYS A 167 -12.65 10.66 23.73
CA LYS A 167 -11.28 10.59 23.24
C LYS A 167 -11.21 10.04 21.82
N GLU A 168 -11.98 9.00 21.54
CA GLU A 168 -12.04 8.42 20.21
C GLU A 168 -12.64 9.38 19.16
N PHE A 169 -13.67 10.15 19.53
CA PHE A 169 -14.23 11.20 18.68
C PHE A 169 -13.17 12.24 18.31
N ALA A 170 -12.42 12.74 19.29
CA ALA A 170 -11.34 13.70 19.07
C ALA A 170 -10.19 13.11 18.24
N ASN A 171 -9.88 11.82 18.40
CA ASN A 171 -8.87 11.12 17.61
C ASN A 171 -9.28 11.01 16.13
N ILE A 172 -10.54 10.70 15.85
CA ILE A 172 -11.05 10.57 14.49
C ILE A 172 -11.14 11.94 13.81
N HIS A 173 -11.69 12.94 14.49
CA HIS A 173 -11.82 14.31 13.99
C HIS A 173 -10.58 15.18 14.28
N ASN A 174 -9.40 14.60 14.15
CA ASN A 174 -8.14 15.34 14.34
C ASN A 174 -7.87 16.34 13.21
N LYS A 175 -6.85 17.18 13.41
CA LYS A 175 -6.47 18.24 12.46
C LYS A 175 -6.14 17.75 11.03
N ASP A 176 -5.75 16.48 10.88
CA ASP A 176 -5.33 15.90 9.61
C ASP A 176 -6.46 15.09 8.94
N TYR A 177 -7.70 15.22 9.41
CA TYR A 177 -8.89 14.60 8.85
C TYR A 177 -9.85 15.66 8.27
N ASP A 178 -10.38 15.37 7.10
CA ASP A 178 -11.46 16.15 6.49
C ASP A 178 -12.60 15.21 6.10
N HIS A 179 -13.76 15.42 6.71
CA HIS A 179 -14.92 14.55 6.61
C HIS A 179 -15.49 14.49 5.19
N GLU A 180 -15.52 15.64 4.50
CA GLU A 180 -16.06 15.73 3.14
C GLU A 180 -15.10 15.13 2.10
N VAL A 181 -13.80 15.25 2.30
CA VAL A 181 -12.80 14.60 1.44
C VAL A 181 -12.89 13.10 1.57
N ASP A 182 -12.98 12.59 2.80
CA ASP A 182 -13.08 11.14 3.03
C ASP A 182 -14.42 10.57 2.53
N ARG A 183 -15.54 11.32 2.66
CA ARG A 183 -16.83 10.98 2.04
C ARG A 183 -16.69 10.76 0.52
N LYS A 184 -16.01 11.69 -0.18
CA LYS A 184 -15.76 11.57 -1.62
C LYS A 184 -14.88 10.36 -1.95
N VAL A 185 -13.89 10.06 -1.13
CA VAL A 185 -13.07 8.85 -1.25
C VAL A 185 -13.93 7.60 -1.08
N ALA A 186 -14.79 7.55 -0.07
CA ALA A 186 -15.68 6.41 0.18
C ALA A 186 -16.66 6.17 -0.98
N LYS A 187 -17.23 7.23 -1.58
CA LYS A 187 -18.10 7.14 -2.77
C LYS A 187 -17.42 6.51 -3.98
N VAL A 188 -16.11 6.64 -4.10
CA VAL A 188 -15.34 6.02 -5.19
C VAL A 188 -14.89 4.62 -4.82
N LEU A 189 -14.40 4.41 -3.60
CA LEU A 189 -13.75 3.14 -3.24
C LEU A 189 -14.74 2.02 -2.89
N ILE A 190 -15.90 2.32 -2.30
CA ILE A 190 -16.90 1.29 -1.95
C ILE A 190 -17.44 0.59 -3.20
N PRO A 191 -17.93 1.28 -4.25
CA PRO A 191 -18.36 0.62 -5.47
C PRO A 191 -17.20 -0.02 -6.24
N LEU A 192 -16.00 0.58 -6.23
CA LEU A 192 -14.81 -0.02 -6.85
C LEU A 192 -14.52 -1.39 -6.25
N TYR A 193 -14.49 -1.50 -4.91
CA TYR A 193 -14.26 -2.79 -4.24
C TYR A 193 -15.28 -3.84 -4.66
N ALA A 194 -16.57 -3.50 -4.66
CA ALA A 194 -17.63 -4.42 -5.07
C ALA A 194 -17.47 -4.91 -6.52
N SER A 195 -16.92 -4.10 -7.41
CA SER A 195 -16.67 -4.47 -8.80
C SER A 195 -15.47 -5.38 -9.01
N LYS A 196 -14.59 -5.52 -7.99
CA LYS A 196 -13.30 -6.22 -8.10
C LYS A 196 -13.24 -7.55 -7.37
N VAL A 197 -14.23 -7.84 -6.54
CA VAL A 197 -14.25 -9.07 -5.73
C VAL A 197 -15.55 -9.84 -5.91
N SER A 198 -15.53 -11.13 -5.59
CA SER A 198 -16.73 -11.94 -5.58
C SER A 198 -17.65 -11.57 -4.40
N ALA A 199 -18.93 -11.92 -4.50
CA ALA A 199 -19.95 -11.64 -3.47
C ALA A 199 -19.55 -12.14 -2.07
N GLU A 200 -18.88 -13.27 -1.99
CA GLU A 200 -18.40 -13.85 -0.73
C GLU A 200 -17.38 -12.96 0.00
N ALA A 201 -16.63 -12.16 -0.73
CA ALA A 201 -15.63 -11.25 -0.17
C ALA A 201 -16.23 -9.91 0.27
N LEU A 202 -17.50 -9.64 -0.01
CA LEU A 202 -18.15 -8.41 0.40
C LEU A 202 -18.45 -8.42 1.91
N PRO A 203 -18.10 -7.37 2.67
CA PRO A 203 -18.60 -7.15 4.02
C PRO A 203 -20.14 -7.07 4.05
N ASP A 204 -20.75 -7.47 5.16
CA ASP A 204 -22.22 -7.53 5.29
C ASP A 204 -22.93 -6.19 5.08
N PHE A 205 -22.26 -5.06 5.28
CA PHE A 205 -22.86 -3.75 5.03
C PHE A 205 -23.29 -3.56 3.56
N TYR A 206 -22.72 -4.31 2.60
CA TYR A 206 -23.19 -4.29 1.20
C TYR A 206 -24.62 -4.85 1.07
N GLN A 207 -25.05 -5.74 1.98
CA GLN A 207 -26.45 -6.17 2.04
C GLN A 207 -27.35 -5.02 2.50
N THR A 208 -26.86 -4.17 3.42
CA THR A 208 -27.59 -2.96 3.83
C THR A 208 -27.76 -2.00 2.65
N VAL A 209 -26.71 -1.81 1.84
CA VAL A 209 -26.78 -1.02 0.60
C VAL A 209 -27.89 -1.56 -0.32
N GLN A 210 -27.93 -2.85 -0.55
CA GLN A 210 -28.95 -3.47 -1.41
C GLN A 210 -30.37 -3.35 -0.84
N LYS A 211 -30.55 -3.64 0.44
CA LYS A 211 -31.87 -3.73 1.06
C LYS A 211 -32.49 -2.39 1.43
N GLN A 212 -31.68 -1.43 1.89
CA GLN A 212 -32.16 -0.15 2.44
C GLN A 212 -31.92 1.03 1.49
N PHE A 213 -30.97 0.90 0.56
CA PHE A 213 -30.61 1.97 -0.38
C PHE A 213 -30.78 1.55 -1.85
N ASN A 214 -31.48 0.45 -2.13
CA ASN A 214 -31.74 -0.04 -3.49
C ASN A 214 -30.49 -0.19 -4.36
N GLY A 215 -29.34 -0.51 -3.75
CA GLY A 215 -28.05 -0.62 -4.43
C GLY A 215 -27.34 0.71 -4.69
N ASP A 216 -27.89 1.83 -4.23
CA ASP A 216 -27.27 3.15 -4.38
C ASP A 216 -26.15 3.34 -3.33
N TYR A 217 -24.92 3.14 -3.76
CA TYR A 217 -23.72 3.34 -2.94
C TYR A 217 -23.55 4.79 -2.47
N ASN A 218 -23.92 5.77 -3.30
CA ASN A 218 -23.78 7.17 -2.95
C ASN A 218 -24.76 7.55 -1.84
N ALA A 219 -26.02 7.14 -1.96
CA ALA A 219 -27.02 7.35 -0.92
C ALA A 219 -26.61 6.69 0.42
N TYR A 220 -26.09 5.46 0.37
CA TYR A 220 -25.55 4.81 1.56
C TYR A 220 -24.40 5.59 2.21
N VAL A 221 -23.41 6.01 1.40
CA VAL A 221 -22.27 6.79 1.90
C VAL A 221 -22.74 8.11 2.48
N ASP A 222 -23.66 8.83 1.82
CA ASP A 222 -24.21 10.07 2.36
C ASP A 222 -24.88 9.83 3.72
N ALA A 223 -25.74 8.81 3.82
CA ALA A 223 -26.37 8.46 5.10
C ALA A 223 -25.35 8.07 6.20
N LEU A 224 -24.30 7.34 5.83
CA LEU A 224 -23.20 6.96 6.73
C LEU A 224 -22.48 8.18 7.28
N TYR A 225 -22.15 9.15 6.42
CA TYR A 225 -21.39 10.36 6.78
C TYR A 225 -22.25 11.48 7.36
N ASP A 226 -23.57 11.50 7.15
CA ASP A 226 -24.45 12.54 7.69
C ASP A 226 -25.11 12.14 9.01
N ASN A 227 -25.55 10.87 9.12
CA ASN A 227 -26.46 10.46 10.20
C ASN A 227 -25.81 9.65 11.32
N SER A 228 -24.58 9.20 11.14
CA SER A 228 -23.91 8.39 12.18
C SER A 228 -23.55 9.21 13.41
N ILE A 229 -23.47 8.56 14.56
CA ILE A 229 -23.09 9.18 15.85
C ILE A 229 -21.76 9.92 15.73
N PHE A 230 -20.78 9.34 15.03
CA PHE A 230 -19.45 9.91 14.84
C PHE A 230 -19.32 10.82 13.61
N ALA A 231 -20.42 11.12 12.90
CA ALA A 231 -20.38 11.95 11.71
C ALA A 231 -20.11 13.44 12.02
N SER A 232 -20.62 13.95 13.14
CA SER A 232 -20.47 15.34 13.54
C SER A 232 -20.51 15.51 15.05
N GLU A 233 -19.98 16.64 15.55
CA GLU A 233 -20.08 17.01 16.96
C GLU A 233 -21.54 17.08 17.41
N LYS A 234 -22.43 17.62 16.58
CA LYS A 234 -23.88 17.68 16.85
C LYS A 234 -24.48 16.29 17.07
N ASN A 235 -24.17 15.34 16.22
CA ASN A 235 -24.71 13.96 16.34
C ASN A 235 -24.11 13.27 17.58
N PHE A 236 -22.83 13.47 17.79
CA PHE A 236 -22.12 12.91 18.93
C PHE A 236 -22.67 13.44 20.26
N ASP A 237 -22.85 14.76 20.41
CA ASP A 237 -23.38 15.37 21.62
C ASP A 237 -24.84 14.93 21.89
N ALA A 238 -25.65 14.83 20.85
CA ALA A 238 -27.02 14.33 20.98
C ALA A 238 -27.05 12.88 21.49
N PHE A 239 -26.17 12.03 21.01
CA PHE A 239 -26.02 10.66 21.52
C PHE A 239 -25.49 10.64 22.95
N MET A 240 -24.47 11.44 23.27
CA MET A 240 -23.86 11.51 24.60
C MET A 240 -24.84 11.99 25.68
N ALA A 241 -25.84 12.80 25.32
CA ALA A 241 -26.87 13.26 26.23
C ALA A 241 -27.86 12.13 26.63
N ASN A 242 -28.12 11.19 25.74
CA ASN A 242 -29.02 10.05 26.01
C ASN A 242 -28.55 8.77 25.29
N PRO A 243 -27.46 8.13 25.76
CA PRO A 243 -26.90 6.95 25.13
C PRO A 243 -27.81 5.72 25.35
N THR A 244 -28.15 5.05 24.26
CA THR A 244 -28.96 3.82 24.31
C THR A 244 -28.34 2.71 23.45
N VAL A 245 -28.58 1.46 23.85
CA VAL A 245 -28.16 0.30 23.06
C VAL A 245 -28.78 0.32 21.68
N GLU A 246 -30.05 0.70 21.58
CA GLU A 246 -30.78 0.78 20.31
C GLU A 246 -30.16 1.79 19.33
N ALA A 247 -29.74 2.97 19.83
CA ALA A 247 -29.06 3.97 19.00
C ALA A 247 -27.72 3.46 18.46
N ILE A 248 -26.96 2.75 19.30
CA ILE A 248 -25.68 2.13 18.86
C ILE A 248 -25.94 1.05 17.80
N ASP A 249 -26.92 0.18 18.01
CA ASP A 249 -27.22 -0.93 17.09
C ASP A 249 -27.77 -0.47 15.73
N LYS A 250 -28.44 0.69 15.69
CA LYS A 250 -28.96 1.27 14.45
C LYS A 250 -27.95 2.18 13.73
N ASP A 251 -26.85 2.54 14.38
CA ASP A 251 -25.86 3.44 13.81
C ASP A 251 -25.13 2.82 12.62
N LEU A 252 -25.15 3.50 11.46
CA LEU A 252 -24.55 3.00 10.24
C LEU A 252 -23.03 2.88 10.32
N ALA A 253 -22.33 3.78 11.04
CA ALA A 253 -20.88 3.70 11.17
C ALA A 253 -20.46 2.53 12.08
N VAL A 254 -21.25 2.24 13.12
CA VAL A 254 -21.04 1.06 13.97
C VAL A 254 -21.25 -0.21 13.16
N GLN A 255 -22.36 -0.34 12.44
CA GLN A 255 -22.65 -1.48 11.58
C GLN A 255 -21.58 -1.67 10.49
N TYR A 256 -21.19 -0.59 9.79
CA TYR A 256 -20.11 -0.60 8.81
C TYR A 256 -18.81 -1.12 9.40
N THR A 257 -18.43 -0.61 10.58
CA THR A 257 -17.16 -0.97 11.22
C THR A 257 -17.17 -2.44 11.67
N ILE A 258 -18.27 -2.92 12.24
CA ILE A 258 -18.42 -4.33 12.65
C ILE A 258 -18.29 -5.24 11.42
N ALA A 259 -19.06 -4.97 10.36
CA ALA A 259 -19.03 -5.76 9.13
C ALA A 259 -17.64 -5.76 8.47
N ARG A 260 -17.00 -4.59 8.41
CA ARG A 260 -15.62 -4.43 7.91
C ARG A 260 -14.62 -5.26 8.71
N ASN A 261 -14.67 -5.16 10.04
CA ASN A 261 -13.72 -5.86 10.91
C ASN A 261 -13.92 -7.38 10.89
N ALA A 262 -15.16 -7.84 10.84
CA ALA A 262 -15.50 -9.26 10.71
C ALA A 262 -14.94 -9.82 9.37
N LYS A 263 -15.17 -9.13 8.25
CA LYS A 263 -14.66 -9.55 6.94
C LYS A 263 -13.13 -9.49 6.88
N TYR A 264 -12.52 -8.50 7.49
CA TYR A 264 -11.06 -8.43 7.60
C TYR A 264 -10.47 -9.67 8.28
N LYS A 265 -11.06 -10.04 9.43
CA LYS A 265 -10.62 -11.23 10.16
C LYS A 265 -10.78 -12.49 9.33
N GLU A 266 -11.94 -12.68 8.71
CA GLU A 266 -12.22 -13.81 7.83
C GLU A 266 -11.17 -13.94 6.70
N LEU A 267 -10.92 -12.84 5.96
CA LEU A 267 -9.94 -12.82 4.86
C LEU A 267 -8.50 -13.04 5.36
N ALA A 268 -8.15 -12.50 6.52
CA ALA A 268 -6.84 -12.71 7.13
C ALA A 268 -6.65 -14.18 7.56
N ASP A 269 -7.67 -14.79 8.17
CA ASP A 269 -7.65 -16.19 8.57
C ASP A 269 -7.55 -17.12 7.33
N GLN A 270 -8.32 -16.84 6.27
CA GLN A 270 -8.23 -17.57 5.00
C GLN A 270 -6.81 -17.50 4.42
N LEU A 271 -6.21 -16.31 4.40
CA LEU A 271 -4.85 -16.12 3.88
C LEU A 271 -3.80 -16.83 4.76
N SER A 272 -3.94 -16.75 6.07
CA SER A 272 -3.06 -17.44 7.01
C SER A 272 -3.10 -18.95 6.82
N ASN A 273 -4.31 -19.52 6.73
CA ASN A 273 -4.50 -20.95 6.51
C ASN A 273 -3.98 -21.43 5.14
N ALA A 274 -4.13 -20.59 4.11
CA ALA A 274 -3.66 -20.93 2.77
C ALA A 274 -2.13 -20.90 2.63
N ARG A 275 -1.42 -20.11 3.44
CA ARG A 275 0.05 -19.95 3.34
C ARG A 275 0.82 -21.22 3.67
N GLY A 276 0.36 -22.03 4.64
CA GLY A 276 1.05 -23.24 5.02
C GLY A 276 2.53 -22.99 5.37
N ASP A 277 3.39 -23.95 5.10
CA ASP A 277 4.83 -23.90 5.43
C ASP A 277 5.71 -23.48 4.23
N ILE A 278 5.37 -22.36 3.58
CA ILE A 278 6.12 -21.81 2.46
C ILE A 278 7.60 -21.55 2.80
N ASN A 279 7.89 -21.21 4.05
CA ASN A 279 9.26 -20.96 4.49
C ASN A 279 10.16 -22.21 4.38
N LEU A 280 9.60 -23.40 4.57
CA LEU A 280 10.34 -24.66 4.39
C LEU A 280 10.65 -24.91 2.92
N LEU A 281 9.70 -24.65 2.04
CA LEU A 281 9.89 -24.75 0.59
C LEU A 281 10.97 -23.77 0.11
N HIS A 282 10.90 -22.50 0.54
CA HIS A 282 11.95 -21.52 0.24
C HIS A 282 13.32 -21.94 0.74
N LYS A 283 13.41 -22.48 1.97
CA LYS A 283 14.67 -22.95 2.53
C LYS A 283 15.28 -24.07 1.68
N THR A 284 14.44 -24.98 1.18
CA THR A 284 14.86 -26.08 0.30
C THR A 284 15.32 -25.55 -1.05
N TYR A 285 14.53 -24.68 -1.68
CA TYR A 285 14.85 -24.08 -2.98
C TYR A 285 16.14 -23.25 -2.95
N VAL A 286 16.28 -22.35 -1.96
CA VAL A 286 17.47 -21.50 -1.82
C VAL A 286 18.73 -22.33 -1.53
N ARG A 287 18.63 -23.38 -0.71
CA ARG A 287 19.74 -24.31 -0.48
C ARG A 287 20.19 -24.94 -1.79
N GLY A 288 19.27 -25.48 -2.55
CA GLY A 288 19.58 -26.08 -3.86
C GLY A 288 20.18 -25.10 -4.85
N LEU A 289 19.70 -23.84 -4.89
CA LEU A 289 20.30 -22.78 -5.70
C LEU A 289 21.75 -22.48 -5.27
N CYS A 290 22.02 -22.39 -3.96
CA CYS A 290 23.39 -22.18 -3.47
C CYS A 290 24.33 -23.33 -3.86
N GLU A 291 23.85 -24.56 -3.78
CA GLU A 291 24.62 -25.73 -4.22
C GLU A 291 24.85 -25.75 -5.74
N MET A 292 23.81 -25.44 -6.52
CA MET A 292 23.89 -25.39 -7.98
C MET A 292 24.91 -24.35 -8.48
N TYR A 293 25.00 -23.21 -7.80
CA TYR A 293 25.92 -22.14 -8.22
C TYR A 293 27.30 -22.19 -7.55
N ALA A 294 27.56 -23.18 -6.66
CA ALA A 294 28.87 -23.31 -6.03
C ALA A 294 29.99 -23.45 -7.08
N PRO A 295 31.19 -22.88 -6.81
CA PRO A 295 31.62 -22.17 -5.62
C PRO A 295 31.25 -20.68 -5.58
N THR A 296 30.47 -20.15 -6.54
CA THR A 296 30.10 -18.73 -6.58
C THR A 296 29.13 -18.39 -5.44
N PRO A 297 29.49 -17.52 -4.49
CA PRO A 297 28.62 -17.20 -3.37
C PRO A 297 27.39 -16.43 -3.84
N LYS A 298 26.25 -16.65 -3.19
CA LYS A 298 25.00 -15.92 -3.40
C LYS A 298 24.75 -14.97 -2.25
N ALA A 299 24.45 -13.70 -2.58
CA ALA A 299 24.10 -12.70 -1.58
C ALA A 299 22.76 -13.06 -0.92
N PRO A 300 22.64 -13.04 0.41
CA PRO A 300 21.38 -13.26 1.09
C PRO A 300 20.41 -12.10 0.85
N ASP A 301 19.10 -12.37 0.98
CA ASP A 301 18.11 -11.30 1.03
C ASP A 301 18.34 -10.36 2.22
N ALA A 302 18.06 -9.08 2.03
CA ALA A 302 18.09 -8.11 3.11
C ALA A 302 16.91 -8.35 4.07
N ASN A 303 17.18 -8.24 5.36
CA ASN A 303 16.24 -8.53 6.45
C ASN A 303 16.35 -7.50 7.59
N PHE A 304 16.49 -6.22 7.24
CA PHE A 304 16.68 -5.11 8.20
C PHE A 304 17.97 -5.19 9.02
N THR A 305 18.94 -5.99 8.63
CA THR A 305 20.28 -5.98 9.25
C THR A 305 21.18 -4.94 8.62
N LEU A 306 22.18 -4.48 9.38
CA LEU A 306 23.18 -3.54 8.88
C LEU A 306 23.94 -4.12 7.70
N ARG A 307 23.98 -3.38 6.60
CA ARG A 307 24.71 -3.74 5.38
C ARG A 307 25.67 -2.65 4.96
N LEU A 308 26.77 -3.05 4.38
CA LEU A 308 27.69 -2.19 3.65
C LEU A 308 27.52 -2.46 2.16
N THR A 309 27.23 -1.43 1.39
CA THR A 309 27.28 -1.47 -0.07
C THR A 309 28.30 -0.44 -0.57
N TYR A 310 29.06 -0.80 -1.60
CA TYR A 310 30.05 0.08 -2.19
C TYR A 310 30.12 -0.12 -3.71
N GLY A 311 30.61 0.88 -4.39
CA GLY A 311 30.73 0.87 -5.84
C GLY A 311 31.49 2.09 -6.34
N ASN A 312 31.58 2.20 -7.65
CA ASN A 312 32.22 3.30 -8.31
C ASN A 312 31.20 4.19 -9.02
N VAL A 313 31.48 5.50 -9.09
CA VAL A 313 30.71 6.41 -9.93
C VAL A 313 31.02 6.07 -11.38
N LYS A 314 30.02 5.65 -12.16
CA LYS A 314 30.18 5.21 -13.54
C LYS A 314 28.99 5.56 -14.43
N SER A 315 29.29 5.84 -15.71
CA SER A 315 28.32 5.88 -16.80
C SER A 315 27.89 4.47 -17.19
N TYR A 316 26.78 4.34 -17.94
CA TYR A 316 26.34 3.08 -18.51
C TYR A 316 25.60 3.28 -19.84
N ASP A 317 25.53 2.22 -20.61
CA ASP A 317 24.87 2.16 -21.92
C ASP A 317 23.64 1.25 -21.80
N PRO A 318 22.42 1.80 -21.62
CA PRO A 318 21.21 1.00 -21.39
C PRO A 318 20.70 0.29 -22.65
N LYS A 319 21.02 0.83 -23.82
CA LYS A 319 20.63 0.32 -25.14
C LYS A 319 21.67 0.73 -26.17
N ASP A 320 21.64 0.05 -27.32
CA ASP A 320 22.47 0.43 -28.46
C ASP A 320 22.24 1.91 -28.84
N GLY A 321 23.34 2.65 -29.03
CA GLY A 321 23.31 4.08 -29.38
C GLY A 321 22.94 5.05 -28.25
N ILE A 322 22.75 4.60 -26.98
CA ILE A 322 22.42 5.45 -25.84
C ILE A 322 23.51 5.33 -24.75
N HIS A 323 24.14 6.46 -24.43
CA HIS A 323 25.09 6.57 -23.33
C HIS A 323 24.56 7.49 -22.23
N TYR A 324 24.35 7.00 -21.02
CA TYR A 324 24.04 7.82 -19.85
C TYR A 324 25.31 8.17 -19.09
N LYS A 325 25.58 9.50 -18.99
CA LYS A 325 26.65 10.03 -18.16
C LYS A 325 26.45 9.67 -16.71
N TYR A 326 27.55 9.54 -15.97
CA TYR A 326 27.51 9.24 -14.54
C TYR A 326 26.86 10.35 -13.67
N TYR A 327 26.63 11.53 -14.22
CA TYR A 327 25.94 12.63 -13.52
C TYR A 327 24.98 13.38 -14.44
N THR A 328 23.98 14.02 -13.82
CA THR A 328 23.07 14.97 -14.46
C THR A 328 23.26 16.36 -13.87
N THR A 329 22.74 17.38 -14.54
CA THR A 329 22.84 18.77 -14.13
C THR A 329 21.46 19.39 -13.92
N LEU A 330 21.44 20.58 -13.30
CA LEU A 330 20.22 21.36 -13.11
C LEU A 330 19.55 21.75 -14.45
N LYS A 331 20.30 21.74 -15.56
CA LYS A 331 19.78 21.93 -16.91
C LYS A 331 18.67 20.88 -17.21
N GLY A 332 18.91 19.60 -16.89
CA GLY A 332 17.91 18.55 -17.08
C GLY A 332 16.65 18.70 -16.23
N VAL A 333 16.75 19.37 -15.08
CA VAL A 333 15.57 19.72 -14.26
C VAL A 333 14.74 20.78 -14.98
N MET A 334 15.38 21.80 -15.57
CA MET A 334 14.68 22.85 -16.35
C MET A 334 14.05 22.29 -17.64
N GLU A 335 14.72 21.34 -18.32
CA GLU A 335 14.19 20.67 -19.51
C GLU A 335 12.94 19.85 -19.25
N LYS A 336 12.74 19.37 -18.02
CA LYS A 336 11.59 18.56 -17.61
C LYS A 336 10.44 19.38 -17.01
N GLU A 337 10.60 20.70 -16.91
CA GLU A 337 9.56 21.53 -16.31
C GLU A 337 8.23 21.38 -17.05
N ASP A 338 7.18 21.07 -16.30
CA ASP A 338 5.79 21.07 -16.75
C ASP A 338 4.92 21.78 -15.71
N PRO A 339 4.48 23.01 -15.97
CA PRO A 339 3.64 23.77 -15.04
C PRO A 339 2.29 23.11 -14.74
N ASN A 340 1.82 22.22 -15.62
CA ASN A 340 0.54 21.52 -15.45
C ASN A 340 0.65 20.24 -14.65
N ASN A 341 1.88 19.77 -14.39
CA ASN A 341 2.14 18.60 -13.59
C ASN A 341 2.83 18.99 -12.29
N PRO A 342 2.15 18.88 -11.13
CA PRO A 342 2.72 19.28 -9.83
C PRO A 342 4.07 18.63 -9.49
N GLU A 343 4.38 17.47 -10.08
CA GLU A 343 5.63 16.76 -9.86
C GLU A 343 6.82 17.36 -10.62
N PHE A 344 6.54 18.14 -11.66
CA PHE A 344 7.55 18.73 -12.53
C PHE A 344 7.57 20.26 -12.48
N VAL A 345 6.83 20.87 -11.54
CA VAL A 345 6.90 22.32 -11.31
C VAL A 345 8.25 22.67 -10.71
N VAL A 346 9.00 23.55 -11.40
CA VAL A 346 10.28 24.07 -10.88
C VAL A 346 10.01 25.34 -10.07
N PRO A 347 10.45 25.43 -8.79
CA PRO A 347 10.27 26.60 -7.96
C PRO A 347 10.90 27.86 -8.60
N ALA A 348 10.19 29.00 -8.53
CA ALA A 348 10.63 30.25 -9.13
C ALA A 348 12.04 30.65 -8.70
N LYS A 349 12.38 30.47 -7.40
CA LYS A 349 13.71 30.75 -6.88
C LYS A 349 14.80 29.89 -7.52
N LEU A 350 14.50 28.62 -7.82
CA LEU A 350 15.46 27.74 -8.49
C LEU A 350 15.70 28.19 -9.94
N LYS A 351 14.64 28.65 -10.64
CA LYS A 351 14.76 29.22 -11.99
C LYS A 351 15.64 30.51 -12.00
N GLU A 352 15.44 31.38 -11.01
CA GLU A 352 16.24 32.59 -10.83
C GLU A 352 17.73 32.25 -10.63
N LEU A 353 18.02 31.30 -9.72
CA LEU A 353 19.38 30.83 -9.46
C LEU A 353 20.04 30.19 -10.69
N TYR A 354 19.24 29.43 -11.45
CA TYR A 354 19.71 28.83 -12.69
C TYR A 354 20.04 29.88 -13.77
N ALA A 355 19.16 30.86 -13.97
CA ALA A 355 19.35 31.91 -14.94
C ALA A 355 20.57 32.81 -14.60
N SER A 356 20.77 33.13 -13.32
CA SER A 356 21.88 33.91 -12.83
C SER A 356 23.17 33.10 -12.67
N LYS A 357 23.14 31.78 -12.83
CA LYS A 357 24.26 30.85 -12.56
C LYS A 357 24.85 31.01 -11.15
N ASN A 358 24.05 31.46 -10.21
CA ASN A 358 24.49 31.64 -8.82
C ASN A 358 24.43 30.33 -8.05
N PHE A 359 25.39 29.46 -8.28
CA PHE A 359 25.49 28.13 -7.65
C PHE A 359 26.51 28.08 -6.51
N GLY A 360 27.15 29.21 -6.22
CA GLY A 360 28.17 29.29 -5.17
C GLY A 360 29.30 28.26 -5.36
N ARG A 361 29.69 27.62 -4.26
CA ARG A 361 30.77 26.61 -4.26
C ARG A 361 30.36 25.26 -4.86
N TYR A 362 29.11 25.10 -5.26
CA TYR A 362 28.58 23.82 -5.76
C TYR A 362 28.67 23.71 -7.28
N ALA A 363 29.04 24.78 -7.97
CA ALA A 363 29.30 24.73 -9.41
C ALA A 363 30.49 23.83 -9.74
N LEU A 364 30.39 23.08 -10.81
CA LEU A 364 31.51 22.39 -11.41
C LEU A 364 32.46 23.39 -12.06
N PRO A 365 33.72 23.00 -12.36
CA PRO A 365 34.69 23.90 -13.05
C PRO A 365 34.19 24.44 -14.39
N ASN A 366 33.27 23.74 -15.06
CA ASN A 366 32.65 24.18 -16.31
C ASN A 366 31.41 25.09 -16.08
N GLY A 367 31.12 25.48 -14.84
CA GLY A 367 29.99 26.33 -14.48
C GLY A 367 28.61 25.64 -14.42
N GLU A 368 28.54 24.33 -14.59
CA GLU A 368 27.31 23.57 -14.44
C GLU A 368 27.03 23.26 -12.98
N MET A 369 25.75 23.17 -12.62
CA MET A 369 25.31 22.69 -11.30
C MET A 369 24.96 21.22 -11.39
N PRO A 370 25.70 20.29 -10.75
CA PRO A 370 25.37 18.89 -10.72
C PRO A 370 24.08 18.65 -9.90
N ALA A 371 23.23 17.72 -10.34
CA ALA A 371 21.98 17.36 -9.67
C ALA A 371 22.04 15.96 -9.06
N CYS A 372 22.33 14.95 -9.87
CA CYS A 372 22.38 13.55 -9.47
C CYS A 372 23.60 12.86 -10.05
N PHE A 373 24.01 11.74 -9.46
CA PHE A 373 25.06 10.89 -10.00
C PHE A 373 24.66 9.41 -9.92
N LEU A 374 25.33 8.56 -10.69
CA LEU A 374 25.12 7.13 -10.78
C LEU A 374 26.30 6.39 -10.16
N THR A 375 26.00 5.28 -9.51
CA THR A 375 27.01 4.39 -8.94
C THR A 375 26.71 2.93 -9.28
N THR A 376 27.71 2.07 -9.17
CA THR A 376 27.58 0.62 -9.33
C THR A 376 27.24 -0.10 -8.04
N ASN A 377 26.79 0.63 -7.02
CA ASN A 377 26.29 0.03 -5.80
C ASN A 377 25.15 -0.94 -6.10
N ASP A 378 25.06 -2.01 -5.33
CA ASP A 378 23.87 -2.86 -5.30
C ASP A 378 22.76 -2.10 -4.55
N ILE A 379 22.05 -2.74 -3.68
CA ILE A 379 21.00 -2.09 -2.87
C ILE A 379 21.60 -1.22 -1.75
N THR A 380 20.89 -0.18 -1.42
CA THR A 380 21.16 0.66 -0.25
C THR A 380 20.14 0.43 0.85
#